data_916c441ff72c3fecb9fc1bb4171b2d09
#
_entry.id   916c441ff72c3fecb9fc1bb4171b2d09
#
_cell.length_a   1.000
_cell.length_b   1.000
_cell.length_c   1.000
_cell.angle_alpha   90.00
_cell.angle_beta   90.00
_cell.angle_gamma   90.00
#
_symmetry.space_group_name_H-M   'P 1'
#
loop_
_entity.id
_entity.type
_entity.pdbx_description
1 polymer ?
#
loop_
_entity_poly.entity_id
_entity_poly.type
_entity_poly.pdbx_seq_one_letter_code
_entity_poly.pdbx_strand_id
1 'polypeptide(L)'
;MKEMNIREVKDNLVKMIADDWALVSAADGDKWNTMTISWGGVGELWGKDVVFAFIRPQRYTREFMDKSDYFTVSFFDNEYKDALKICGSKSGRDCDKTALAGLNAEYDGEAVYPSEAKLVIKCRKIAVQKMDNTGFIDPSIETNYGSGDYHFIYIGEIEKVFEK
;
A
#
# COMPACT_ATOMS: atom_id res chain seq x y z
N MET A 1 -4.47 -7.62 17.18
CA MET A 1 -4.75 -6.18 16.98
C MET A 1 -6.20 -5.88 17.32
N LYS A 2 -6.52 -4.65 17.74
CA LYS A 2 -7.89 -4.18 18.02
C LYS A 2 -8.48 -3.55 16.77
N GLU A 3 -9.74 -3.87 16.44
CA GLU A 3 -10.48 -3.20 15.35
C GLU A 3 -10.95 -1.81 15.79
N MET A 4 -10.83 -0.82 14.91
CA MET A 4 -11.25 0.55 15.14
C MET A 4 -11.81 1.18 13.85
N ASN A 5 -12.43 2.35 13.96
CA ASN A 5 -12.87 3.12 12.80
C ASN A 5 -11.73 3.99 12.27
N ILE A 6 -11.61 4.12 10.94
CA ILE A 6 -10.58 4.97 10.30
C ILE A 6 -10.68 6.43 10.77
N ARG A 7 -11.87 6.92 11.06
CA ARG A 7 -12.13 8.29 11.54
C ARG A 7 -11.70 8.54 12.99
N GLU A 8 -11.33 7.47 13.71
CA GLU A 8 -10.79 7.54 15.08
C GLU A 8 -9.25 7.56 15.10
N VAL A 9 -8.60 7.28 13.97
CA VAL A 9 -7.14 7.37 13.83
C VAL A 9 -6.71 8.82 14.03
N LYS A 10 -5.88 9.05 15.07
CA LYS A 10 -5.42 10.40 15.46
C LYS A 10 -4.11 10.80 14.82
N ASP A 11 -3.39 9.84 14.27
CA ASP A 11 -2.11 10.07 13.62
C ASP A 11 -2.25 10.89 12.33
N ASN A 12 -1.21 11.65 12.02
CA ASN A 12 -1.14 12.38 10.77
C ASN A 12 -0.83 11.41 9.61
N LEU A 13 -1.87 11.00 8.89
CA LEU A 13 -1.76 10.03 7.80
C LEU A 13 -0.86 10.52 6.65
N VAL A 14 -0.77 11.84 6.41
CA VAL A 14 0.15 12.40 5.40
C VAL A 14 1.59 12.14 5.83
N LYS A 15 1.92 12.44 7.09
CA LYS A 15 3.26 12.17 7.65
C LYS A 15 3.58 10.66 7.63
N MET A 16 2.63 9.83 8.05
CA MET A 16 2.81 8.37 8.09
C MET A 16 3.12 7.80 6.69
N ILE A 17 2.49 8.34 5.64
CA ILE A 17 2.74 7.88 4.26
C ILE A 17 4.04 8.49 3.72
N ALA A 18 4.22 9.81 3.85
CA ALA A 18 5.30 10.53 3.19
C ALA A 18 6.67 10.33 3.88
N ASP A 19 6.70 10.41 5.22
CA ASP A 19 7.93 10.43 6.00
C ASP A 19 8.24 9.06 6.62
N ASP A 20 7.22 8.46 7.25
CA ASP A 20 7.39 7.18 7.95
C ASP A 20 7.32 5.99 6.98
N TRP A 21 6.65 6.14 5.84
CA TRP A 21 6.35 5.17 4.80
C TRP A 21 5.38 4.08 5.25
N ALA A 22 4.77 3.43 4.27
CA ALA A 22 3.87 2.32 4.50
C ALA A 22 4.19 1.14 3.59
N LEU A 23 3.67 -0.04 3.93
CA LEU A 23 3.65 -1.19 3.04
C LEU A 23 2.25 -1.38 2.45
N VAL A 24 2.17 -1.54 1.13
CA VAL A 24 0.99 -2.08 0.45
C VAL A 24 1.20 -3.56 0.25
N SER A 25 0.23 -4.38 0.69
CA SER A 25 0.29 -5.84 0.57
C SER A 25 -0.95 -6.40 -0.12
N ALA A 26 -0.78 -7.46 -0.88
CA ALA A 26 -1.87 -8.23 -1.47
C ALA A 26 -1.48 -9.71 -1.60
N ALA A 27 -2.50 -10.59 -1.68
CA ALA A 27 -2.33 -12.02 -1.81
C ALA A 27 -2.87 -12.54 -3.16
N ASP A 28 -2.34 -13.68 -3.59
CA ASP A 28 -2.81 -14.50 -4.70
C ASP A 28 -2.76 -15.97 -4.23
N GLY A 29 -3.88 -16.46 -3.71
CA GLY A 29 -3.92 -17.75 -3.00
C GLY A 29 -3.03 -17.74 -1.76
N ASP A 30 -2.16 -18.73 -1.64
CA ASP A 30 -1.22 -18.89 -0.52
C ASP A 30 0.03 -17.99 -0.62
N LYS A 31 0.18 -17.27 -1.73
CA LYS A 31 1.30 -16.35 -1.95
C LYS A 31 0.90 -14.93 -1.66
N TRP A 32 1.81 -14.17 -1.10
CA TRP A 32 1.63 -12.75 -0.88
C TRP A 32 2.87 -11.96 -1.27
N ASN A 33 2.68 -10.70 -1.53
CA ASN A 33 3.78 -9.79 -1.73
C ASN A 33 3.43 -8.41 -1.15
N THR A 34 4.47 -7.67 -0.80
CA THR A 34 4.36 -6.33 -0.25
C THR A 34 5.34 -5.39 -0.92
N MET A 35 5.09 -4.10 -0.86
CA MET A 35 6.02 -3.07 -1.33
C MET A 35 5.87 -1.79 -0.53
N THR A 36 6.96 -1.06 -0.40
CA THR A 36 6.94 0.24 0.26
C THR A 36 6.36 1.30 -0.64
N ILE A 37 5.51 2.12 -0.07
CA ILE A 37 4.98 3.34 -0.65
C ILE A 37 5.33 4.54 0.23
N SER A 38 5.53 5.69 -0.42
CA SER A 38 5.63 7.01 0.20
C SER A 38 4.67 8.01 -0.44
N TRP A 39 3.85 7.55 -1.38
CA TRP A 39 2.78 8.30 -2.02
C TRP A 39 1.47 7.57 -1.88
N GLY A 40 0.44 8.30 -1.50
CA GLY A 40 -0.88 7.76 -1.26
C GLY A 40 -1.75 8.76 -0.54
N GLY A 41 -2.92 8.31 -0.15
CA GLY A 41 -3.84 9.14 0.62
C GLY A 41 -4.99 8.33 1.20
N VAL A 42 -5.58 8.89 2.23
CA VAL A 42 -6.83 8.42 2.83
C VAL A 42 -7.83 9.55 2.74
N GLY A 43 -9.04 9.25 2.32
CA GLY A 43 -10.05 10.29 2.16
C GLY A 43 -11.45 9.71 1.97
N GLU A 44 -12.34 10.55 1.44
CA GLU A 44 -13.72 10.16 1.13
C GLU A 44 -13.94 10.29 -0.38
N LEU A 45 -14.55 9.27 -0.96
CA LEU A 45 -14.96 9.26 -2.37
C LEU A 45 -16.20 8.38 -2.55
N TRP A 46 -17.19 8.88 -3.27
CA TRP A 46 -18.46 8.19 -3.56
C TRP A 46 -19.24 7.79 -2.30
N GLY A 47 -19.18 8.59 -1.24
CA GLY A 47 -19.82 8.29 0.04
C GLY A 47 -19.14 7.18 0.83
N LYS A 48 -17.84 6.92 0.58
CA LYS A 48 -17.04 5.86 1.19
C LYS A 48 -15.72 6.39 1.72
N ASP A 49 -15.29 5.89 2.85
CA ASP A 49 -13.92 6.08 3.32
C ASP A 49 -13.00 5.20 2.45
N VAL A 50 -11.99 5.81 1.82
CA VAL A 50 -11.14 5.14 0.82
C VAL A 50 -9.66 5.39 1.05
N VAL A 51 -8.85 4.45 0.56
CA VAL A 51 -7.40 4.62 0.35
C VAL A 51 -7.12 4.78 -1.13
N PHE A 52 -6.24 5.72 -1.47
CA PHE A 52 -5.62 5.86 -2.78
C PHE A 52 -4.19 5.32 -2.71
N ALA A 53 -3.91 4.21 -3.37
CA ALA A 53 -2.58 3.63 -3.47
C ALA A 53 -2.02 3.78 -4.89
N PHE A 54 -0.83 4.40 -5.01
CA PHE A 54 -0.17 4.66 -6.29
C PHE A 54 0.90 3.62 -6.55
N ILE A 55 0.70 2.76 -7.55
CA ILE A 55 1.56 1.61 -7.84
C ILE A 55 2.13 1.71 -9.24
N ARG A 56 3.47 1.72 -9.38
CA ARG A 56 4.11 1.74 -10.69
C ARG A 56 3.94 0.42 -11.44
N PRO A 57 3.85 0.43 -12.79
CA PRO A 57 3.56 -0.76 -13.59
C PRO A 57 4.57 -1.90 -13.39
N GLN A 58 5.84 -1.59 -13.12
CA GLN A 58 6.91 -2.58 -12.97
C GLN A 58 6.96 -3.26 -11.59
N ARG A 59 6.20 -2.77 -10.59
CA ARG A 59 6.23 -3.33 -9.23
C ARG A 59 5.56 -4.71 -9.19
N TYR A 60 6.27 -5.70 -8.62
CA TYR A 60 5.76 -7.08 -8.54
C TYR A 60 4.47 -7.18 -7.72
N THR A 61 4.32 -6.41 -6.65
CA THR A 61 3.10 -6.35 -5.84
C THR A 61 1.85 -6.03 -6.67
N ARG A 62 2.01 -5.30 -7.79
CA ARG A 62 0.92 -5.01 -8.69
C ARG A 62 0.24 -6.27 -9.23
N GLU A 63 1.01 -7.31 -9.57
CA GLU A 63 0.45 -8.57 -10.09
C GLU A 63 -0.48 -9.24 -9.07
N PHE A 64 -0.17 -9.11 -7.79
CA PHE A 64 -1.02 -9.58 -6.69
C PHE A 64 -2.25 -8.70 -6.54
N MET A 65 -2.09 -7.37 -6.56
CA MET A 65 -3.20 -6.43 -6.45
C MET A 65 -4.18 -6.53 -7.61
N ASP A 66 -3.71 -6.84 -8.82
CA ASP A 66 -4.57 -7.02 -9.99
C ASP A 66 -5.48 -8.25 -9.83
N LYS A 67 -5.00 -9.33 -9.21
CA LYS A 67 -5.72 -10.58 -8.99
C LYS A 67 -6.59 -10.59 -7.74
N SER A 68 -6.17 -9.91 -6.69
CA SER A 68 -6.88 -9.85 -5.41
C SER A 68 -8.01 -8.83 -5.43
N ASP A 69 -9.11 -9.14 -4.76
CA ASP A 69 -10.15 -8.16 -4.48
C ASP A 69 -9.80 -7.24 -3.30
N TYR A 70 -8.76 -7.61 -2.52
CA TYR A 70 -8.31 -6.88 -1.34
C TYR A 70 -6.85 -6.46 -1.44
N PHE A 71 -6.55 -5.35 -0.80
CA PHE A 71 -5.19 -4.97 -0.44
C PHE A 71 -5.17 -4.32 0.95
N THR A 72 -4.01 -4.28 1.57
CA THR A 72 -3.83 -3.60 2.85
C THR A 72 -2.79 -2.51 2.76
N VAL A 73 -2.93 -1.49 3.60
CA VAL A 73 -1.88 -0.49 3.86
C VAL A 73 -1.48 -0.60 5.31
N SER A 74 -0.21 -0.90 5.55
CA SER A 74 0.33 -1.19 6.88
C SER A 74 1.39 -0.17 7.27
N PHE A 75 1.30 0.34 8.51
CA PHE A 75 2.22 1.31 9.10
C PHE A 75 2.97 0.67 10.27
N PHE A 76 4.17 1.15 10.53
CA PHE A 76 5.11 0.53 11.46
C PHE A 76 5.75 1.55 12.39
N ASP A 77 6.31 1.07 13.48
CA ASP A 77 7.22 1.86 14.29
C ASP A 77 8.59 2.01 13.63
N ASN A 78 9.36 3.01 14.06
CA ASN A 78 10.62 3.38 13.44
C ASN A 78 11.67 2.26 13.37
N GLU A 79 11.59 1.28 14.26
CA GLU A 79 12.47 0.11 14.28
C GLU A 79 12.38 -0.74 13.00
N TYR A 80 11.24 -0.67 12.29
CA TYR A 80 11.04 -1.40 11.02
C TYR A 80 11.48 -0.61 9.78
N LYS A 81 12.14 0.55 9.94
CA LYS A 81 12.55 1.38 8.80
C LYS A 81 13.45 0.63 7.80
N ASP A 82 14.29 -0.26 8.26
CA ASP A 82 15.15 -1.06 7.38
C ASP A 82 14.35 -2.16 6.65
N ALA A 83 13.34 -2.75 7.29
CA ALA A 83 12.41 -3.66 6.63
C ALA A 83 11.66 -2.95 5.48
N LEU A 84 11.21 -1.70 5.70
CA LEU A 84 10.56 -0.90 4.66
C LEU A 84 11.53 -0.59 3.49
N LYS A 85 12.81 -0.29 3.77
CA LYS A 85 13.84 -0.10 2.72
C LYS A 85 14.03 -1.36 1.88
N ILE A 86 14.10 -2.54 2.51
CA ILE A 86 14.20 -3.83 1.81
C ILE A 86 12.98 -4.01 0.90
N CYS A 87 11.77 -3.84 1.42
CA CYS A 87 10.52 -4.00 0.66
C CYS A 87 10.38 -2.98 -0.49
N GLY A 88 11.00 -1.80 -0.35
CA GLY A 88 11.02 -0.75 -1.37
C GLY A 88 12.03 -0.99 -2.49
N SER A 89 13.22 -1.52 -2.16
CA SER A 89 14.35 -1.64 -3.08
C SER A 89 14.48 -3.01 -3.76
N LYS A 90 14.00 -4.08 -3.13
CA LYS A 90 14.08 -5.44 -3.69
C LYS A 90 12.76 -5.87 -4.33
N SER A 91 12.89 -6.73 -5.36
CA SER A 91 11.73 -7.35 -6.01
C SER A 91 11.46 -8.74 -5.42
N GLY A 92 10.19 -9.04 -5.15
CA GLY A 92 9.75 -10.40 -4.79
C GLY A 92 9.87 -11.42 -5.92
N ARG A 93 10.21 -10.97 -7.16
CA ARG A 93 10.57 -11.88 -8.26
C ARG A 93 11.96 -12.46 -8.07
N ASP A 94 12.86 -11.75 -7.42
CA ASP A 94 14.28 -12.09 -7.36
C ASP A 94 14.65 -12.74 -6.02
N CYS A 95 13.88 -12.49 -4.97
CA CYS A 95 14.15 -13.02 -3.63
C CYS A 95 12.91 -12.99 -2.76
N ASP A 96 12.91 -13.79 -1.69
CA ASP A 96 11.93 -13.68 -0.61
C ASP A 96 12.26 -12.45 0.26
N LYS A 97 11.78 -11.30 -0.20
CA LYS A 97 12.05 -10.04 0.49
C LYS A 97 11.31 -9.90 1.82
N THR A 98 10.21 -10.63 2.02
CA THR A 98 9.46 -10.62 3.28
C THR A 98 10.24 -11.34 4.37
N ALA A 99 10.81 -12.50 4.07
CA ALA A 99 11.73 -13.19 4.97
C ALA A 99 12.99 -12.37 5.25
N LEU A 100 13.59 -11.74 4.21
CA LEU A 100 14.76 -10.84 4.39
C LEU A 100 14.45 -9.62 5.27
N ALA A 101 13.21 -9.13 5.24
CA ALA A 101 12.75 -8.01 6.05
C ALA A 101 12.27 -8.42 7.45
N GLY A 102 12.22 -9.73 7.74
CA GLY A 102 11.71 -10.26 9.01
C GLY A 102 10.21 -10.03 9.20
N LEU A 103 9.45 -10.06 8.11
CA LEU A 103 8.01 -9.82 8.12
C LEU A 103 7.25 -11.13 7.94
N ASN A 104 6.23 -11.34 8.78
CA ASN A 104 5.36 -12.50 8.76
C ASN A 104 3.96 -12.13 8.28
N ALA A 105 3.35 -13.01 7.46
CA ALA A 105 2.00 -12.82 6.98
C ALA A 105 0.97 -13.10 8.06
N GLU A 106 0.00 -12.19 8.19
CA GLU A 106 -1.26 -12.40 8.92
C GLU A 106 -2.41 -12.12 7.97
N TYR A 107 -3.52 -12.86 8.11
CA TYR A 107 -4.65 -12.80 7.20
C TYR A 107 -5.95 -12.42 7.92
N ASP A 108 -6.75 -11.57 7.28
CA ASP A 108 -8.16 -11.35 7.63
C ASP A 108 -9.02 -11.64 6.38
N GLY A 109 -9.50 -12.88 6.28
CA GLY A 109 -10.11 -13.41 5.06
C GLY A 109 -9.09 -13.49 3.92
N GLU A 110 -9.38 -12.82 2.79
CA GLU A 110 -8.48 -12.77 1.63
C GLU A 110 -7.41 -11.67 1.72
N ALA A 111 -7.57 -10.75 2.67
CA ALA A 111 -6.59 -9.69 2.87
C ALA A 111 -5.39 -10.19 3.69
N VAL A 112 -4.19 -9.79 3.28
CA VAL A 112 -2.93 -10.14 3.95
C VAL A 112 -2.21 -8.86 4.40
N TYR A 113 -1.56 -8.92 5.55
CA TYR A 113 -0.72 -7.85 6.08
C TYR A 113 0.43 -8.39 6.92
N PRO A 114 1.53 -7.64 7.10
CA PRO A 114 2.60 -8.01 8.04
C PRO A 114 2.11 -7.94 9.48
N SER A 115 2.28 -9.00 10.25
CA SER A 115 1.89 -9.07 11.68
C SER A 115 2.64 -8.08 12.57
N GLU A 116 3.78 -7.56 12.10
CA GLU A 116 4.62 -6.57 12.77
C GLU A 116 4.04 -5.14 12.71
N ALA A 117 3.06 -4.91 11.83
CA ALA A 117 2.44 -3.59 11.67
C ALA A 117 1.80 -3.08 12.97
N LYS A 118 1.89 -1.76 13.22
CA LYS A 118 1.20 -1.09 14.33
C LYS A 118 -0.22 -0.66 13.97
N LEU A 119 -0.43 -0.32 12.71
CA LEU A 119 -1.73 0.07 12.15
C LEU A 119 -1.88 -0.56 10.77
N VAL A 120 -3.01 -1.20 10.52
CA VAL A 120 -3.35 -1.81 9.23
C VAL A 120 -4.69 -1.29 8.76
N ILE A 121 -4.75 -0.83 7.51
CA ILE A 121 -5.98 -0.47 6.83
C ILE A 121 -6.27 -1.56 5.80
N LYS A 122 -7.34 -2.33 6.01
CA LYS A 122 -7.85 -3.32 5.05
C LYS A 122 -8.79 -2.64 4.07
N CYS A 123 -8.52 -2.82 2.78
CA CYS A 123 -9.27 -2.19 1.70
C CYS A 123 -9.82 -3.24 0.73
N ARG A 124 -11.09 -3.13 0.40
CA ARG A 124 -11.69 -3.81 -0.76
C ARG A 124 -11.46 -2.94 -2.00
N LYS A 125 -10.82 -3.49 -3.01
CA LYS A 125 -10.55 -2.78 -4.27
C LYS A 125 -11.85 -2.47 -4.99
N ILE A 126 -12.13 -1.19 -5.26
CA ILE A 126 -13.37 -0.73 -5.91
C ILE A 126 -13.13 -0.06 -7.26
N ALA A 127 -11.94 0.44 -7.52
CA ALA A 127 -11.57 1.00 -8.83
C ALA A 127 -10.06 0.95 -9.05
N VAL A 128 -9.66 0.92 -10.32
CA VAL A 128 -8.27 1.06 -10.75
C VAL A 128 -8.24 2.01 -11.94
N GLN A 129 -7.40 3.05 -11.84
CA GLN A 129 -7.22 4.05 -12.90
C GLN A 129 -5.74 4.16 -13.27
N LYS A 130 -5.41 4.06 -14.55
CA LYS A 130 -4.05 4.37 -15.02
C LYS A 130 -3.89 5.87 -15.14
N MET A 131 -2.83 6.40 -14.57
CA MET A 131 -2.41 7.79 -14.81
C MET A 131 -1.73 7.92 -16.17
N ASP A 132 -1.82 9.11 -16.73
CA ASP A 132 -1.04 9.57 -17.88
C ASP A 132 -0.69 11.06 -17.69
N ASN A 133 0.13 11.59 -18.58
CA ASN A 133 0.58 12.99 -18.50
C ASN A 133 -0.42 14.01 -19.06
N THR A 134 -1.51 13.57 -19.64
CA THR A 134 -2.49 14.49 -20.28
C THR A 134 -3.21 15.39 -19.26
N GLY A 135 -3.27 14.94 -18.01
CA GLY A 135 -3.86 15.69 -16.89
C GLY A 135 -2.87 16.54 -16.08
N PHE A 136 -1.57 16.54 -16.41
CA PHE A 136 -0.58 17.30 -15.64
C PHE A 136 -0.60 18.78 -16.03
N ILE A 137 -1.07 19.61 -15.10
CA ILE A 137 -1.07 21.07 -15.25
C ILE A 137 0.32 21.65 -14.92
N ASP A 138 0.98 21.08 -13.88
CA ASP A 138 2.36 21.41 -13.53
C ASP A 138 3.32 20.48 -14.30
N PRO A 139 4.11 21.01 -15.28
CA PRO A 139 5.01 20.19 -16.07
C PRO A 139 6.16 19.57 -15.26
N SER A 140 6.46 20.07 -14.07
CA SER A 140 7.50 19.49 -13.20
C SER A 140 7.15 18.08 -12.72
N ILE A 141 5.87 17.72 -12.71
CA ILE A 141 5.40 16.38 -12.33
C ILE A 141 5.99 15.30 -13.23
N GLU A 142 6.16 15.60 -14.53
CA GLU A 142 6.71 14.68 -15.52
C GLU A 142 8.12 14.20 -15.16
N THR A 143 8.89 14.99 -14.42
CA THR A 143 10.24 14.61 -13.98
C THR A 143 10.26 13.33 -13.11
N ASN A 144 9.12 12.96 -12.52
CA ASN A 144 8.97 11.72 -11.76
C ASN A 144 8.79 10.47 -12.64
N TYR A 145 8.56 10.66 -13.95
CA TYR A 145 8.13 9.62 -14.88
C TYR A 145 9.03 9.51 -16.13
N GLY A 146 10.33 9.67 -15.96
CA GLY A 146 11.30 9.72 -17.07
C GLY A 146 11.29 8.51 -18.03
N SER A 147 10.72 7.38 -17.61
CA SER A 147 10.52 6.17 -18.44
C SER A 147 9.06 5.95 -18.85
N GLY A 148 8.16 6.90 -18.62
CA GLY A 148 6.74 6.77 -18.94
C GLY A 148 6.01 5.75 -18.06
N ASP A 149 6.57 5.41 -16.89
CA ASP A 149 6.07 4.41 -15.96
C ASP A 149 5.02 4.98 -14.98
N TYR A 150 4.03 5.67 -15.55
CA TYR A 150 2.94 6.31 -14.79
C TYR A 150 2.24 5.31 -13.87
N HIS A 151 1.89 5.79 -12.66
CA HIS A 151 1.24 4.96 -11.67
C HIS A 151 -0.14 4.49 -12.10
N PHE A 152 -0.51 3.33 -11.60
CA PHE A 152 -1.90 2.94 -11.44
C PHE A 152 -2.38 3.41 -10.08
N ILE A 153 -3.55 4.04 -10.03
CA ILE A 153 -4.23 4.43 -8.80
C ILE A 153 -5.20 3.32 -8.45
N TYR A 154 -4.94 2.61 -7.37
CA TYR A 154 -5.87 1.65 -6.79
C TYR A 154 -6.69 2.37 -5.73
N ILE A 155 -8.01 2.35 -5.89
CA ILE A 155 -8.95 2.92 -4.94
C ILE A 155 -9.58 1.77 -4.18
N GLY A 156 -9.38 1.74 -2.88
CA GLY A 156 -9.93 0.73 -1.98
C GLY A 156 -10.86 1.32 -0.97
N GLU A 157 -12.10 0.79 -0.88
CA GLU A 157 -13.01 1.07 0.22
C GLU A 157 -12.43 0.49 1.50
N ILE A 158 -12.33 1.31 2.54
CA ILE A 158 -11.85 0.87 3.86
C ILE A 158 -12.94 0.05 4.53
N GLU A 159 -12.67 -1.24 4.75
CA GLU A 159 -13.61 -2.12 5.45
C GLU A 159 -13.26 -2.26 6.93
N LYS A 160 -11.96 -2.33 7.26
CA LYS A 160 -11.49 -2.48 8.63
C LYS A 160 -10.18 -1.72 8.84
N VAL A 161 -9.98 -1.29 10.06
CA VAL A 161 -8.70 -0.78 10.54
C VAL A 161 -8.32 -1.55 11.79
N PHE A 162 -7.06 -1.99 11.87
CA PHE A 162 -6.52 -2.72 13.02
C PHE A 162 -5.37 -1.92 13.62
N GLU A 163 -5.38 -1.77 14.94
CA GLU A 163 -4.33 -1.10 15.72
C GLU A 163 -3.79 -2.05 16.82
N LYS A 164 -2.48 -2.00 17.08
CA LYS A 164 -1.85 -2.69 18.22
C LYS A 164 -2.14 -2.01 19.54
#